data_455d0d69d10c9d137b0a85d472d85db7
#
_entry.id   455d0d69d10c9d137b0a85d472d85db7
#
_cell.length_a   1.000
_cell.length_b   1.000
_cell.length_c   1.000
_cell.angle_alpha   90.00
_cell.angle_beta   90.00
_cell.angle_gamma   90.00
#
_symmetry.space_group_name_H-M   'P 1'
#
loop_
_entity.id
_entity.type
_entity.pdbx_description
1 polymer ?
#
loop_
_entity_poly.entity_id
_entity_poly.type
_entity_poly.pdbx_seq_one_letter_code
_entity_poly.pdbx_strand_id
1 'polypeptide(L)'
;MKYNEEEILQEIIEYIESTYNQHYSTDGKGLQAMDIFRNMDTDKDFCQSNAIKYLIRYGKKQGRNEKDLIKAIHYIVLLISSEREKQPIDSTNPINIHGEEIKDWKTTIGQTYHPDHDKHKEQQQLLQKERHWVL
;
A
#
# COMPACT_ATOMS: atom_id res chain seq x y z
N MET A 1 -6.40 -4.41 -32.15
CA MET A 1 -4.97 -4.38 -31.74
C MET A 1 -4.17 -5.38 -32.58
N LYS A 2 -2.84 -5.26 -32.67
CA LYS A 2 -2.04 -6.04 -33.65
C LYS A 2 -1.63 -7.42 -33.15
N TYR A 3 -1.52 -7.60 -31.83
CA TYR A 3 -0.95 -8.79 -31.20
C TYR A 3 -1.91 -9.45 -30.20
N ASN A 4 -3.19 -9.47 -30.49
CA ASN A 4 -4.26 -10.04 -29.64
C ASN A 4 -4.35 -9.40 -28.24
N GLU A 5 -3.92 -8.14 -28.10
CA GLU A 5 -3.88 -7.44 -26.81
C GLU A 5 -5.27 -7.36 -26.16
N GLU A 6 -6.34 -7.25 -26.97
CA GLU A 6 -7.71 -7.16 -26.47
C GLU A 6 -8.15 -8.47 -25.80
N GLU A 7 -7.87 -9.61 -26.44
CA GLU A 7 -8.17 -10.94 -25.90
C GLU A 7 -7.38 -11.21 -24.61
N ILE A 8 -6.08 -10.89 -24.63
CA ILE A 8 -5.20 -11.04 -23.45
C ILE A 8 -5.70 -10.17 -22.30
N LEU A 9 -6.09 -8.92 -22.54
CA LEU A 9 -6.61 -8.04 -21.51
C LEU A 9 -7.94 -8.58 -20.93
N GLN A 10 -8.78 -9.16 -21.76
CA GLN A 10 -10.03 -9.78 -21.29
C GLN A 10 -9.74 -10.98 -20.36
N GLU A 11 -8.82 -11.85 -20.73
CA GLU A 11 -8.40 -12.97 -19.89
C GLU A 11 -7.84 -12.52 -18.54
N ILE A 12 -7.08 -11.40 -18.53
CA ILE A 12 -6.56 -10.81 -17.29
C ILE A 12 -7.71 -10.30 -16.41
N ILE A 13 -8.69 -9.64 -16.98
CA ILE A 13 -9.89 -9.16 -16.25
C ILE A 13 -10.63 -10.34 -15.62
N GLU A 14 -10.92 -11.38 -16.40
CA GLU A 14 -11.59 -12.58 -15.92
C GLU A 14 -10.83 -13.28 -14.79
N TYR A 15 -9.50 -13.35 -14.92
CA TYR A 15 -8.65 -13.88 -13.86
C TYR A 15 -8.78 -13.04 -12.58
N ILE A 16 -8.68 -11.71 -12.67
CA ILE A 16 -8.79 -10.80 -11.52
C ILE A 16 -10.15 -10.98 -10.84
N GLU A 17 -11.24 -10.98 -11.60
CA GLU A 17 -12.59 -11.19 -11.08
C GLU A 17 -12.74 -12.55 -10.37
N SER A 18 -12.14 -13.60 -10.93
CA SER A 18 -12.15 -14.93 -10.31
C SER A 18 -11.45 -14.97 -8.95
N THR A 19 -10.40 -14.18 -8.76
CA THR A 19 -9.67 -14.12 -7.46
C THR A 19 -10.54 -13.52 -6.36
N TYR A 20 -11.36 -12.53 -6.67
CA TYR A 20 -12.29 -11.94 -5.69
C TYR A 20 -13.38 -12.91 -5.29
N ASN A 21 -13.91 -13.68 -6.22
CA ASN A 21 -15.00 -14.63 -5.97
C ASN A 21 -14.57 -15.86 -5.17
N GLN A 22 -13.30 -16.31 -5.31
CA GLN A 22 -12.80 -17.52 -4.66
C GLN A 22 -12.40 -17.32 -3.20
N HIS A 23 -11.94 -16.14 -2.84
CA HIS A 23 -11.37 -15.88 -1.52
C HIS A 23 -12.27 -15.08 -0.57
N TYR A 24 -13.37 -14.50 -1.06
CA TYR A 24 -14.18 -13.53 -0.31
C TYR A 24 -15.67 -13.74 -0.43
N SER A 25 -16.13 -15.00 -0.54
CA SER A 25 -17.55 -15.38 -0.71
C SER A 25 -18.42 -15.16 0.55
N THR A 26 -18.02 -14.34 1.49
CA THR A 26 -18.85 -13.87 2.59
C THR A 26 -19.22 -12.41 2.39
N ASP A 27 -20.37 -12.17 1.74
CA ASP A 27 -21.15 -10.91 1.76
C ASP A 27 -20.47 -9.61 1.29
N GLY A 28 -19.34 -9.66 0.59
CA GLY A 28 -18.66 -8.46 0.03
C GLY A 28 -18.16 -7.43 1.05
N LYS A 29 -18.24 -7.75 2.36
CA LYS A 29 -17.85 -6.87 3.47
C LYS A 29 -16.62 -7.34 4.25
N GLY A 30 -15.97 -8.41 3.78
CA GLY A 30 -14.77 -8.95 4.44
C GLY A 30 -13.55 -8.05 4.24
N LEU A 31 -12.80 -7.78 5.31
CA LEU A 31 -11.51 -7.11 5.27
C LEU A 31 -10.54 -7.93 4.42
N GLN A 32 -10.04 -7.34 3.35
CA GLN A 32 -9.05 -7.97 2.47
C GLN A 32 -7.63 -7.70 2.97
N ALA A 33 -6.69 -8.61 2.68
CA ALA A 33 -5.30 -8.41 3.04
C ALA A 33 -4.73 -7.10 2.48
N MET A 34 -5.16 -6.68 1.28
CA MET A 34 -4.76 -5.40 0.69
C MET A 34 -5.22 -4.20 1.50
N ASP A 35 -6.40 -4.26 2.15
CA ASP A 35 -6.89 -3.19 3.02
C ASP A 35 -5.98 -3.03 4.25
N ILE A 36 -5.51 -4.15 4.81
CA ILE A 36 -4.54 -4.16 5.91
C ILE A 36 -3.22 -3.54 5.46
N PHE A 37 -2.68 -3.96 4.30
CA PHE A 37 -1.42 -3.42 3.78
C PHE A 37 -1.51 -1.92 3.47
N ARG A 38 -2.64 -1.44 2.96
CA ARG A 38 -2.90 -0.01 2.76
C ARG A 38 -2.90 0.76 4.08
N ASN A 39 -3.58 0.25 5.11
CA ASN A 39 -3.58 0.85 6.45
C ASN A 39 -2.18 0.89 7.09
N MET A 40 -1.32 -0.07 6.76
CA MET A 40 0.07 -0.14 7.21
C MET A 40 1.04 0.63 6.32
N ASP A 41 0.58 1.23 5.22
CA ASP A 41 1.41 1.92 4.21
C ASP A 41 2.47 1.01 3.57
N THR A 42 2.19 -0.28 3.46
CA THR A 42 3.09 -1.33 2.92
C THR A 42 2.58 -1.96 1.62
N ASP A 43 1.43 -1.52 1.14
CA ASP A 43 0.74 -2.06 -0.03
C ASP A 43 1.55 -1.93 -1.32
N LYS A 44 2.24 -0.81 -1.51
CA LYS A 44 3.08 -0.57 -2.68
C LYS A 44 4.27 -1.52 -2.73
N ASP A 45 5.02 -1.62 -1.64
CA ASP A 45 6.17 -2.50 -1.53
C ASP A 45 5.75 -3.96 -1.69
N PHE A 46 4.61 -4.34 -1.12
CA PHE A 46 4.02 -5.66 -1.27
C PHE A 46 3.69 -5.97 -2.74
N CYS A 47 2.98 -5.07 -3.44
CA CYS A 47 2.58 -5.25 -4.83
C CYS A 47 3.80 -5.31 -5.75
N GLN A 48 4.75 -4.38 -5.60
CA GLN A 48 5.98 -4.35 -6.39
C GLN A 48 6.80 -5.62 -6.21
N SER A 49 7.02 -6.06 -4.98
CA SER A 49 7.78 -7.28 -4.67
C SER A 49 7.13 -8.53 -5.26
N ASN A 50 5.79 -8.63 -5.21
CA ASN A 50 5.08 -9.76 -5.80
C ASN A 50 5.11 -9.74 -7.33
N ALA A 51 4.97 -8.58 -7.97
CA ALA A 51 5.10 -8.46 -9.42
C ALA A 51 6.49 -8.96 -9.88
N ILE A 52 7.56 -8.48 -9.23
CA ILE A 52 8.93 -8.91 -9.50
C ILE A 52 9.11 -10.42 -9.28
N LYS A 53 8.59 -10.96 -8.16
CA LYS A 53 8.64 -12.38 -7.85
C LYS A 53 8.06 -13.24 -8.98
N TYR A 54 6.90 -12.88 -9.50
CA TYR A 54 6.26 -13.65 -10.56
C TYR A 54 6.98 -13.53 -11.89
N LEU A 55 7.53 -12.36 -12.23
CA LEU A 55 8.37 -12.19 -13.40
C LEU A 55 9.66 -13.03 -13.33
N ILE A 56 10.33 -13.06 -12.17
CA ILE A 56 11.53 -13.90 -11.95
C ILE A 56 11.20 -15.39 -12.01
N ARG A 57 10.02 -15.78 -11.52
CA ARG A 57 9.56 -17.17 -11.49
C ARG A 57 9.25 -17.69 -12.88
N TYR A 58 8.79 -16.85 -13.79
CA TYR A 58 8.47 -17.20 -15.16
C TYR A 58 9.69 -17.82 -15.87
N GLY A 59 9.50 -19.02 -16.42
CA GLY A 59 10.53 -19.79 -17.06
C GLY A 59 11.41 -20.65 -16.12
N LYS A 60 11.26 -20.52 -14.79
CA LYS A 60 12.04 -21.30 -13.81
C LYS A 60 11.22 -22.41 -13.14
N LYS A 61 10.06 -22.05 -12.60
CA LYS A 61 9.16 -22.99 -11.93
C LYS A 61 8.03 -23.35 -12.86
N GLN A 62 7.88 -24.63 -13.18
CA GLN A 62 6.88 -25.14 -14.13
C GLN A 62 7.05 -24.59 -15.58
N GLY A 63 8.28 -24.24 -15.99
CA GLY A 63 8.56 -23.71 -17.31
C GLY A 63 8.01 -22.30 -17.53
N ARG A 64 7.73 -21.95 -18.78
CA ARG A 64 7.14 -20.67 -19.19
C ARG A 64 5.64 -20.69 -18.93
N ASN A 65 5.26 -20.57 -17.67
CA ASN A 65 3.88 -20.61 -17.25
C ASN A 65 3.25 -19.20 -17.37
N GLU A 66 2.32 -19.04 -18.29
CA GLU A 66 1.61 -17.80 -18.55
C GLU A 66 0.87 -17.26 -17.30
N LYS A 67 0.40 -18.15 -16.41
CA LYS A 67 -0.22 -17.75 -15.15
C LYS A 67 0.71 -16.90 -14.26
N ASP A 68 2.03 -17.07 -14.38
CA ASP A 68 2.97 -16.21 -13.65
C ASP A 68 2.96 -14.78 -14.23
N LEU A 69 2.83 -14.63 -15.55
CA LEU A 69 2.71 -13.31 -16.18
C LEU A 69 1.39 -12.62 -15.80
N ILE A 70 0.28 -13.35 -15.84
CA ILE A 70 -1.04 -12.82 -15.43
C ILE A 70 -1.01 -12.37 -13.98
N LYS A 71 -0.40 -13.14 -13.08
CA LYS A 71 -0.22 -12.75 -11.67
C LYS A 71 0.65 -11.51 -11.51
N ALA A 72 1.74 -11.41 -12.27
CA ALA A 72 2.58 -10.21 -12.25
C ALA A 72 1.77 -8.97 -12.68
N ILE A 73 0.97 -9.09 -13.73
CA ILE A 73 0.11 -8.00 -14.22
C ILE A 73 -0.94 -7.62 -13.15
N HIS A 74 -1.56 -8.60 -12.49
CA HIS A 74 -2.51 -8.31 -11.40
C HIS A 74 -1.87 -7.48 -10.29
N TYR A 75 -0.67 -7.82 -9.83
CA TYR A 75 0.04 -7.02 -8.83
C TYR A 75 0.45 -5.64 -9.34
N ILE A 76 0.75 -5.49 -10.64
CA ILE A 76 0.98 -4.17 -11.25
C ILE A 76 -0.31 -3.34 -11.25
N VAL A 77 -1.46 -3.94 -11.57
CA VAL A 77 -2.77 -3.26 -11.52
C VAL A 77 -3.07 -2.78 -10.09
N LEU A 78 -2.83 -3.62 -9.08
CA LEU A 78 -2.99 -3.24 -7.67
C LEU A 78 -2.03 -2.11 -7.27
N LEU A 79 -0.79 -2.13 -7.74
CA LEU A 79 0.19 -1.07 -7.50
C LEU A 79 -0.27 0.26 -8.11
N ILE A 80 -0.78 0.25 -9.33
CA ILE A 80 -1.35 1.44 -9.99
C ILE A 80 -2.56 1.97 -9.20
N SER A 81 -3.42 1.07 -8.70
CA SER A 81 -4.54 1.44 -7.83
C SER A 81 -4.05 2.14 -6.56
N SER A 82 -3.07 1.56 -5.87
CA SER A 82 -2.47 2.15 -4.67
C SER A 82 -1.82 3.51 -4.91
N GLU A 83 -1.22 3.73 -6.10
CA GLU A 83 -0.69 5.05 -6.47
C GLU A 83 -1.79 6.10 -6.69
N ARG A 84 -2.92 5.68 -7.27
CA ARG A 84 -4.05 6.58 -7.56
C ARG A 84 -4.86 6.93 -6.32
N GLU A 85 -4.96 6.01 -5.37
CA GLU A 85 -5.72 6.19 -4.12
C GLU A 85 -4.98 7.05 -3.09
N LYS A 86 -3.70 7.30 -3.26
CA LYS A 86 -2.97 8.35 -2.53
C LYS A 86 -3.33 9.76 -3.05
N GLN A 87 -4.60 10.06 -3.13
CA GLN A 87 -5.06 11.41 -2.81
C GLN A 87 -4.68 11.59 -1.33
N PRO A 88 -4.04 12.70 -0.94
CA PRO A 88 -3.84 12.93 0.47
C PRO A 88 -5.20 12.76 1.11
N ILE A 89 -5.29 11.84 2.08
CA ILE A 89 -6.35 11.94 3.07
C ILE A 89 -6.25 13.39 3.48
N ASP A 90 -7.26 14.16 3.15
CA ASP A 90 -7.33 15.52 3.65
C ASP A 90 -7.34 15.36 5.17
N SER A 91 -6.12 15.40 5.76
CA SER A 91 -5.89 15.20 7.19
C SER A 91 -6.47 16.35 7.99
N THR A 92 -7.28 17.20 7.34
CA THR A 92 -7.97 18.29 7.99
C THR A 92 -9.09 17.78 8.89
N ASN A 93 -9.68 16.61 8.61
CA ASN A 93 -10.78 16.09 9.43
C ASN A 93 -10.63 14.58 9.68
N PRO A 94 -9.99 14.17 10.79
CA PRO A 94 -9.97 12.77 11.19
C PRO A 94 -11.40 12.28 11.51
N ILE A 95 -11.68 11.04 11.10
CA ILE A 95 -12.94 10.37 11.45
C ILE A 95 -12.73 9.54 12.73
N ASN A 96 -13.75 9.48 13.58
CA ASN A 96 -13.74 8.62 14.75
C ASN A 96 -13.96 7.13 14.37
N ILE A 97 -13.87 6.24 15.35
CA ILE A 97 -14.09 4.80 15.16
C ILE A 97 -15.49 4.43 14.63
N HIS A 98 -16.44 5.38 14.64
CA HIS A 98 -17.81 5.22 14.12
C HIS A 98 -17.97 5.83 12.71
N GLY A 99 -16.91 6.37 12.10
CA GLY A 99 -16.94 6.97 10.77
C GLY A 99 -17.48 8.40 10.73
N GLU A 100 -17.59 9.07 11.88
CA GLU A 100 -18.05 10.46 11.97
C GLU A 100 -16.87 11.44 11.96
N GLU A 101 -17.05 12.58 11.29
CA GLU A 101 -16.06 13.66 11.25
C GLU A 101 -15.83 14.28 12.63
N ILE A 102 -14.58 14.32 13.10
CA ILE A 102 -14.19 15.01 14.32
C ILE A 102 -13.90 16.48 13.98
N LYS A 103 -14.90 17.34 14.15
CA LYS A 103 -14.83 18.76 13.72
C LYS A 103 -13.82 19.61 14.49
N ASP A 104 -13.48 19.24 15.75
CA ASP A 104 -12.64 20.05 16.65
C ASP A 104 -11.33 19.39 17.07
N TRP A 105 -10.83 18.43 16.29
CA TRP A 105 -9.65 17.66 16.67
C TRP A 105 -8.38 18.51 16.88
N LYS A 106 -8.21 19.60 16.12
CA LYS A 106 -7.06 20.51 16.25
C LYS A 106 -7.03 21.20 17.61
N THR A 107 -8.18 21.54 18.14
CA THR A 107 -8.32 22.18 19.45
C THR A 107 -8.11 21.18 20.58
N THR A 108 -8.61 19.96 20.42
CA THR A 108 -8.51 18.89 21.42
C THR A 108 -7.08 18.35 21.56
N ILE A 109 -6.35 18.15 20.43
CA ILE A 109 -4.97 17.67 20.44
C ILE A 109 -4.01 18.75 20.92
N GLY A 110 -4.25 20.01 20.58
CA GLY A 110 -3.41 21.13 21.02
C GLY A 110 -3.43 21.38 22.53
N GLN A 111 -4.45 20.88 23.24
CA GLN A 111 -4.53 20.99 24.70
C GLN A 111 -3.90 19.81 25.46
N THR A 112 -3.76 18.65 24.85
CA THR A 112 -3.31 17.42 25.50
C THR A 112 -1.94 16.94 25.04
N TYR A 113 -1.40 17.44 23.95
CA TYR A 113 -0.12 17.01 23.40
C TYR A 113 0.84 18.20 23.37
N HIS A 114 1.60 18.37 24.47
CA HIS A 114 2.91 19.01 24.42
C HIS A 114 3.92 17.92 23.99
N PRO A 115 4.31 17.83 22.73
CA PRO A 115 5.46 17.04 22.40
C PRO A 115 6.66 17.75 23.04
N ASP A 116 7.45 16.99 23.78
CA ASP A 116 8.80 17.36 24.22
C ASP A 116 9.72 17.52 22.98
N HIS A 117 9.31 18.41 22.08
CA HIS A 117 10.01 18.70 20.82
C HIS A 117 11.38 19.34 21.05
N ASP A 118 11.57 19.95 22.24
CA ASP A 118 12.83 20.56 22.59
C ASP A 118 13.88 19.53 23.03
N LYS A 119 13.49 18.44 23.69
CA LYS A 119 14.44 17.38 24.08
C LYS A 119 15.05 16.65 22.90
N HIS A 120 14.32 16.45 21.83
CA HIS A 120 14.84 15.81 20.61
C HIS A 120 15.82 16.74 19.85
N LYS A 121 15.59 18.04 19.86
CA LYS A 121 16.52 19.01 19.26
C LYS A 121 17.80 19.14 20.07
N GLU A 122 17.72 19.14 21.40
CA GLU A 122 18.90 19.15 22.26
C GLU A 122 19.73 17.86 22.13
N GLN A 123 19.08 16.71 22.05
CA GLN A 123 19.79 15.44 21.83
C GLN A 123 20.48 15.37 20.47
N GLN A 124 19.87 15.88 19.41
CA GLN A 124 20.50 15.94 18.09
C GLN A 124 21.67 16.95 18.05
N GLN A 125 21.56 18.07 18.75
CA GLN A 125 22.65 19.05 18.86
C GLN A 125 23.83 18.52 19.69
N LEU A 126 23.58 17.75 20.73
CA LEU A 126 24.62 17.06 21.52
C LEU A 126 25.35 16.01 20.69
N LEU A 127 24.63 15.18 19.92
CA LEU A 127 25.22 14.19 19.03
C LEU A 127 26.03 14.81 17.88
N GLN A 128 25.66 15.99 17.41
CA GLN A 128 26.45 16.71 16.40
C GLN A 128 27.70 17.34 17.00
N LYS A 129 27.67 17.78 18.25
CA LYS A 129 28.88 18.28 18.95
C LYS A 129 29.91 17.19 19.24
N GLU A 130 29.45 15.98 19.60
CA GLU A 130 30.35 14.85 19.85
C GLU A 130 31.05 14.34 18.58
N ARG A 131 30.44 14.48 17.41
CA ARG A 131 31.06 14.11 16.12
C ARG A 131 32.19 15.06 15.70
N HIS A 132 32.31 16.23 16.28
CA HIS A 132 33.35 17.22 15.93
C HIS A 132 34.66 17.01 16.68
N TRP A 133 34.73 16.07 17.65
CA TRP A 133 35.92 15.78 18.46
C TRP A 133 36.62 14.46 18.09
N VAL A 134 36.25 13.82 17.00
CA VAL A 134 36.90 12.62 16.47
C VAL A 134 37.63 12.97 15.18
N LEU A 135 38.71 13.71 15.32
CA LEU A 135 39.80 13.84 14.36
C LEU A 135 41.11 13.94 15.12
#